data_8404caee707cb716520c7a36dcbd2a9e
#
_entry.id   8404caee707cb716520c7a36dcbd2a9e
#
_cell.length_a   1.000
_cell.length_b   1.000
_cell.length_c   1.000
_cell.angle_alpha   90.00
_cell.angle_beta   90.00
_cell.angle_gamma   90.00
#
_symmetry.space_group_name_H-M   'P 1'
#
loop_
_entity.id
_entity.type
_entity.pdbx_description
1 polymer ?
#
loop_
_entity_poly.entity_id
_entity_poly.type
_entity_poly.pdbx_seq_one_letter_code
_entity_poly.pdbx_strand_id
1 'polypeptide(L)'
;AAVRLSNAIALERYKCDVEFLTNKGIADRIQRHADPVNVEQHLSYYTYTITIDLERIGKDKEIELSNEEKAKRVNQLLDIVKILNREIRGREENLSPVFAIGGMYDINSPFFLGRIKLNGKNGEFSLDTEMLKDTTTLTIGDKSIYDDTKVGMLKNIFKNETEIEEIFEGKTTNIEEFF
;
A
#
# COMPACT_ATOMS: atom_id res chain seq x y z
N ALA A 1 -14.94 11.88 3.31
CA ALA A 1 -13.69 12.05 2.59
C ALA A 1 -13.79 11.40 1.22
N ALA A 2 -13.25 12.05 0.19
CA ALA A 2 -13.22 11.49 -1.17
C ALA A 2 -12.11 10.43 -1.32
N VAL A 3 -11.03 10.54 -0.55
CA VAL A 3 -9.96 9.55 -0.48
C VAL A 3 -9.88 8.98 0.92
N ARG A 4 -9.76 7.66 1.03
CA ARG A 4 -9.63 6.94 2.30
C ARG A 4 -8.43 6.00 2.22
N LEU A 5 -7.66 5.98 3.29
CA LEU A 5 -6.54 5.08 3.48
C LEU A 5 -6.88 4.10 4.61
N SER A 6 -6.56 2.84 4.43
CA SER A 6 -6.60 1.87 5.54
C SER A 6 -5.36 1.99 6.42
N ASN A 7 -5.36 1.28 7.53
CA ASN A 7 -4.12 1.04 8.27
C ASN A 7 -3.14 0.23 7.40
N ALA A 8 -1.85 0.49 7.55
CA ALA A 8 -0.81 -0.37 7.00
C ALA A 8 -0.65 -1.59 7.91
N ILE A 9 -0.81 -2.79 7.33
CA ILE A 9 -0.77 -4.07 8.05
C ILE A 9 0.49 -4.81 7.63
N ALA A 10 1.33 -5.21 8.60
CA ALA A 10 2.52 -6.00 8.33
C ALA A 10 2.14 -7.40 7.81
N LEU A 11 2.79 -7.85 6.74
CA LEU A 11 2.55 -9.14 6.10
C LEU A 11 3.43 -10.27 6.67
N GLU A 12 4.43 -9.92 7.45
CA GLU A 12 5.31 -10.86 8.12
C GLU A 12 5.02 -10.93 9.61
N ARG A 13 5.52 -12.00 10.25
CA ARG A 13 5.43 -12.12 11.71
C ARG A 13 6.15 -10.94 12.37
N TYR A 14 5.57 -10.43 13.44
CA TYR A 14 6.18 -9.37 14.22
C TYR A 14 7.56 -9.79 14.73
N LYS A 15 8.58 -9.04 14.31
CA LYS A 15 9.95 -9.12 14.79
C LYS A 15 10.34 -7.71 15.16
N CYS A 16 10.63 -7.49 16.43
CA CYS A 16 10.94 -6.16 16.94
C CYS A 16 12.39 -6.14 17.41
N ASP A 17 13.11 -5.12 16.97
CA ASP A 17 14.37 -4.71 17.57
C ASP A 17 14.10 -3.52 18.47
N VAL A 18 14.53 -3.62 19.73
CA VAL A 18 14.37 -2.56 20.73
C VAL A 18 15.70 -1.86 20.91
N GLU A 19 15.76 -0.59 20.54
CA GLU A 19 16.89 0.29 20.83
C GLU A 19 16.61 1.08 22.11
N PHE A 20 17.63 1.15 22.97
CA PHE A 20 17.59 1.97 24.16
C PHE A 20 18.25 3.32 23.87
N LEU A 21 17.46 4.37 23.82
CA LEU A 21 17.97 5.73 23.66
C LEU A 21 17.95 6.43 25.02
N THR A 22 19.02 7.19 25.27
CA THR A 22 19.13 8.05 26.47
C THR A 22 19.67 9.42 26.07
N ASN A 23 19.10 10.46 26.64
CA ASN A 23 19.54 11.83 26.48
C ASN A 23 20.64 12.24 27.50
N LYS A 24 21.42 11.27 28.03
CA LYS A 24 22.39 11.48 29.09
C LYS A 24 23.29 12.67 28.85
N GLY A 25 23.86 12.84 27.67
CA GLY A 25 24.75 13.95 27.34
C GLY A 25 24.12 15.34 27.43
N ILE A 26 22.80 15.45 27.14
CA ILE A 26 22.04 16.69 27.32
C ILE A 26 21.66 16.86 28.80
N ALA A 27 21.20 15.80 29.43
CA ALA A 27 20.77 15.79 30.82
C ALA A 27 21.91 16.23 31.76
N ASP A 28 23.14 15.74 31.54
CA ASP A 28 24.33 16.13 32.30
C ASP A 28 24.65 17.63 32.13
N ARG A 29 24.50 18.20 30.92
CA ARG A 29 24.73 19.62 30.65
C ARG A 29 23.74 20.54 31.36
N ILE A 30 22.48 20.12 31.48
CA ILE A 30 21.42 20.90 32.12
C ILE A 30 21.14 20.48 33.56
N GLN A 31 21.97 19.60 34.12
CA GLN A 31 21.86 19.06 35.49
C GLN A 31 20.48 18.46 35.79
N ARG A 32 19.94 17.67 34.84
CA ARG A 32 18.69 16.92 34.98
C ARG A 32 18.95 15.43 34.89
N HIS A 33 17.95 14.63 35.30
CA HIS A 33 18.00 13.19 35.10
C HIS A 33 17.86 12.84 33.61
N ALA A 34 18.56 11.80 33.17
CA ALA A 34 18.40 11.25 31.84
C ALA A 34 17.11 10.45 31.79
N ASP A 35 16.33 10.69 30.72
CA ASP A 35 15.10 9.94 30.46
C ASP A 35 15.41 8.83 29.44
N PRO A 36 15.38 7.54 29.85
CA PRO A 36 15.51 6.43 28.90
C PRO A 36 14.22 6.29 28.09
N VAL A 37 14.36 6.09 26.77
CA VAL A 37 13.25 5.85 25.85
C VAL A 37 13.53 4.57 25.08
N ASN A 38 12.58 3.65 25.08
CA ASN A 38 12.59 2.48 24.20
C ASN A 38 12.10 2.88 22.82
N VAL A 39 12.86 2.52 21.81
CA VAL A 39 12.48 2.70 20.40
C VAL A 39 12.35 1.32 19.78
N GLU A 40 11.16 0.99 19.35
CA GLU A 40 10.90 -0.22 18.59
C GLU A 40 11.08 0.06 17.09
N GLN A 41 11.77 -0.85 16.41
CA GLN A 41 11.91 -0.85 14.95
C GLN A 41 11.43 -2.20 14.41
N HIS A 42 10.57 -2.14 13.40
CA HIS A 42 10.06 -3.30 12.72
C HIS A 42 10.18 -3.11 11.22
N LEU A 43 11.01 -3.91 10.57
CA LEU A 43 11.15 -3.97 9.13
C LEU A 43 10.28 -5.11 8.60
N SER A 44 9.33 -4.79 7.71
CA SER A 44 8.43 -5.76 7.10
C SER A 44 7.88 -5.21 5.79
N TYR A 45 7.33 -6.07 4.95
CA TYR A 45 6.37 -5.64 3.94
C TYR A 45 5.04 -5.29 4.60
N TYR A 46 4.46 -4.18 4.17
CA TYR A 46 3.17 -3.71 4.65
C TYR A 46 2.18 -3.64 3.49
N THR A 47 0.94 -3.98 3.75
CA THR A 47 -0.17 -3.75 2.83
C THR A 47 -1.11 -2.71 3.38
N TYR A 48 -1.61 -1.85 2.51
CA TYR A 48 -2.68 -0.90 2.80
C TYR A 48 -3.55 -0.72 1.56
N THR A 49 -4.71 -0.14 1.72
CA THR A 49 -5.66 0.11 0.63
C THR A 49 -5.94 1.60 0.52
N ILE A 50 -5.92 2.10 -0.70
CA ILE A 50 -6.39 3.44 -1.06
C ILE A 50 -7.74 3.26 -1.76
N THR A 51 -8.78 3.88 -1.22
CA THR A 51 -10.10 3.89 -1.84
C THR A 51 -10.43 5.33 -2.24
N ILE A 52 -10.70 5.54 -3.53
CA ILE A 52 -10.97 6.87 -4.12
C ILE A 52 -12.43 6.87 -4.61
N ASP A 53 -13.21 7.74 -4.04
CA ASP A 53 -14.59 7.99 -4.46
C ASP A 53 -14.59 9.06 -5.56
N LEU A 54 -14.58 8.61 -6.81
CA LEU A 54 -14.45 9.50 -7.97
C LEU A 54 -15.61 10.48 -8.12
N GLU A 55 -16.80 10.13 -7.65
CA GLU A 55 -17.96 11.01 -7.68
C GLU A 55 -17.84 12.19 -6.74
N ARG A 56 -17.05 12.04 -5.67
CA ARG A 56 -16.82 13.07 -4.66
C ARG A 56 -15.58 13.91 -4.90
N ILE A 57 -14.72 13.53 -5.85
CA ILE A 57 -13.53 14.32 -6.20
C ILE A 57 -13.98 15.64 -6.81
N GLY A 58 -13.44 16.73 -6.28
CA GLY A 58 -13.68 18.08 -6.81
C GLY A 58 -15.10 18.60 -6.64
N LYS A 59 -15.87 18.02 -5.73
CA LYS A 59 -17.20 18.50 -5.35
C LYS A 59 -17.21 19.00 -3.92
N ASP A 60 -17.62 20.25 -3.73
CA ASP A 60 -17.87 20.83 -2.42
C ASP A 60 -19.00 21.89 -2.52
N LYS A 61 -20.15 21.58 -1.93
CA LYS A 61 -21.37 22.43 -1.97
C LYS A 61 -21.74 22.82 -3.41
N GLU A 62 -21.56 24.09 -3.76
CA GLU A 62 -21.87 24.65 -5.08
C GLU A 62 -20.67 24.59 -6.06
N ILE A 63 -19.51 24.16 -5.59
CA ILE A 63 -18.29 24.05 -6.40
C ILE A 63 -18.20 22.66 -7.01
N GLU A 64 -18.12 22.59 -8.32
CA GLU A 64 -17.80 21.37 -9.04
C GLU A 64 -16.71 21.65 -10.08
N LEU A 65 -15.60 20.90 -9.97
CA LEU A 65 -14.49 20.99 -10.89
C LEU A 65 -14.78 20.25 -12.20
N SER A 66 -14.07 20.64 -13.26
CA SER A 66 -14.15 19.89 -14.52
C SER A 66 -13.59 18.48 -14.39
N ASN A 67 -14.00 17.57 -15.26
CA ASN A 67 -13.53 16.19 -15.25
C ASN A 67 -12.00 16.08 -15.46
N GLU A 68 -11.43 16.99 -16.28
CA GLU A 68 -9.99 17.06 -16.52
C GLU A 68 -9.23 17.40 -15.23
N GLU A 69 -9.74 18.37 -14.47
CA GLU A 69 -9.13 18.74 -13.18
C GLU A 69 -9.29 17.66 -12.13
N LYS A 70 -10.45 16.96 -12.10
CA LYS A 70 -10.68 15.80 -11.24
C LYS A 70 -9.69 14.67 -11.54
N ALA A 71 -9.53 14.30 -12.83
CA ALA A 71 -8.59 13.29 -13.28
C ALA A 71 -7.14 13.67 -12.93
N LYS A 72 -6.75 14.94 -13.18
CA LYS A 72 -5.43 15.44 -12.82
C LYS A 72 -5.11 15.25 -11.33
N ARG A 73 -6.05 15.54 -10.45
CA ARG A 73 -5.87 15.37 -8.99
C ARG A 73 -5.70 13.92 -8.58
N VAL A 74 -6.47 13.01 -9.20
CA VAL A 74 -6.32 11.56 -8.96
C VAL A 74 -4.95 11.09 -9.45
N ASN A 75 -4.55 11.45 -10.66
CA ASN A 75 -3.26 11.07 -11.22
C ASN A 75 -2.09 11.60 -10.38
N GLN A 76 -2.16 12.86 -9.93
CA GLN A 76 -1.14 13.41 -9.01
C GLN A 76 -1.03 12.62 -7.70
N LEU A 77 -2.16 12.17 -7.12
CA LEU A 77 -2.13 11.30 -5.95
C LEU A 77 -1.42 9.98 -6.25
N LEU A 78 -1.77 9.34 -7.37
CA LEU A 78 -1.17 8.07 -7.78
C LEU A 78 0.33 8.23 -8.09
N ASP A 79 0.74 9.34 -8.72
CA ASP A 79 2.15 9.66 -8.94
C ASP A 79 2.96 9.80 -7.64
N ILE A 80 2.35 10.39 -6.60
CA ILE A 80 2.97 10.46 -5.28
C ILE A 80 3.10 9.07 -4.65
N VAL A 81 2.09 8.22 -4.81
CA VAL A 81 2.14 6.84 -4.29
C VAL A 81 3.28 6.03 -4.92
N LYS A 82 3.53 6.21 -6.23
CA LYS A 82 4.64 5.55 -6.95
C LYS A 82 6.01 5.78 -6.31
N ILE A 83 6.24 6.99 -5.81
CA ILE A 83 7.55 7.42 -5.29
C ILE A 83 7.50 7.72 -3.78
N LEU A 84 6.55 7.11 -3.09
CA LEU A 84 6.32 7.40 -1.68
C LEU A 84 7.56 7.09 -0.85
N ASN A 85 8.01 8.07 -0.11
CA ASN A 85 9.08 7.94 0.84
C ASN A 85 8.78 8.77 2.09
N ARG A 86 9.53 8.56 3.15
CA ARG A 86 9.50 9.42 4.32
C ARG A 86 10.87 9.52 4.96
N GLU A 87 11.12 10.63 5.62
CA GLU A 87 12.22 10.79 6.54
C GLU A 87 11.72 10.68 7.98
N ILE A 88 12.35 9.81 8.76
CA ILE A 88 12.06 9.68 10.18
C ILE A 88 13.35 9.50 10.97
N ARG A 89 13.62 10.37 11.94
CA ARG A 89 14.80 10.33 12.81
C ARG A 89 16.14 10.32 12.04
N GLY A 90 16.22 11.09 10.94
CA GLY A 90 17.40 11.15 10.08
C GLY A 90 17.65 9.91 9.23
N ARG A 91 16.65 9.05 9.05
CA ARG A 91 16.67 7.90 8.14
C ARG A 91 15.64 8.11 7.04
N GLU A 92 16.01 7.86 5.79
CA GLU A 92 15.09 7.81 4.69
C GLU A 92 14.53 6.38 4.54
N GLU A 93 13.21 6.29 4.37
CA GLU A 93 12.53 5.03 4.11
C GLU A 93 11.82 5.10 2.75
N ASN A 94 12.08 4.11 1.91
CA ASN A 94 11.35 3.91 0.67
C ASN A 94 10.05 3.17 0.97
N LEU A 95 8.93 3.81 0.73
CA LEU A 95 7.57 3.27 0.91
C LEU A 95 6.86 3.05 -0.44
N SER A 96 7.60 3.15 -1.55
CA SER A 96 7.06 2.89 -2.89
C SER A 96 6.53 1.45 -2.99
N PRO A 97 5.39 1.25 -3.66
CA PRO A 97 4.80 -0.08 -3.79
C PRO A 97 5.67 -1.00 -4.65
N VAL A 98 5.81 -2.25 -4.23
CA VAL A 98 6.42 -3.33 -5.01
C VAL A 98 5.36 -4.22 -5.66
N PHE A 99 4.13 -4.14 -5.17
CA PHE A 99 2.95 -4.83 -5.67
C PHE A 99 1.72 -3.94 -5.49
N ALA A 100 0.87 -3.91 -6.49
CA ALA A 100 -0.42 -3.22 -6.45
C ALA A 100 -1.48 -4.06 -7.14
N ILE A 101 -2.69 -4.08 -6.62
CA ILE A 101 -3.85 -4.73 -7.21
C ILE A 101 -5.08 -3.86 -6.99
N GLY A 102 -5.86 -3.66 -8.03
CA GLY A 102 -7.05 -2.83 -7.97
C GLY A 102 -7.56 -2.42 -9.33
N GLY A 103 -8.54 -1.53 -9.35
CA GLY A 103 -9.16 -1.05 -10.58
C GLY A 103 -10.25 -0.02 -10.32
N MET A 104 -11.03 0.29 -11.33
CA MET A 104 -12.21 1.15 -11.22
C MET A 104 -13.45 0.26 -11.14
N TYR A 105 -14.12 0.29 -9.99
CA TYR A 105 -15.28 -0.53 -9.70
C TYR A 105 -16.54 0.33 -9.55
N ASP A 106 -17.70 -0.23 -9.86
CA ASP A 106 -18.99 0.43 -9.71
C ASP A 106 -19.37 0.68 -8.24
N ILE A 107 -18.72 -0.02 -7.33
CA ILE A 107 -18.90 0.16 -5.87
C ILE A 107 -17.59 0.56 -5.21
N ASN A 108 -17.66 1.58 -4.39
CA ASN A 108 -16.54 2.08 -3.60
C ASN A 108 -16.27 1.17 -2.39
N SER A 109 -15.57 0.05 -2.61
CA SER A 109 -15.23 -0.95 -1.61
C SER A 109 -13.74 -1.33 -1.63
N PRO A 110 -13.10 -1.53 -0.47
CA PRO A 110 -11.72 -1.97 -0.39
C PRO A 110 -11.62 -3.50 -0.56
N PHE A 111 -11.93 -4.04 -1.73
CA PHE A 111 -12.05 -5.48 -1.99
C PHE A 111 -10.85 -6.31 -1.53
N PHE A 112 -9.64 -5.80 -1.66
CA PHE A 112 -8.41 -6.51 -1.33
C PHE A 112 -7.88 -6.23 0.08
N LEU A 113 -8.57 -5.40 0.88
CA LEU A 113 -8.15 -5.13 2.25
C LEU A 113 -8.15 -6.40 3.10
N GLY A 114 -6.99 -6.74 3.67
CA GLY A 114 -6.79 -7.94 4.48
C GLY A 114 -6.74 -9.24 3.68
N ARG A 115 -6.77 -9.19 2.34
CA ARG A 115 -6.75 -10.36 1.46
C ARG A 115 -5.43 -10.56 0.73
N ILE A 116 -4.48 -9.67 0.91
CA ILE A 116 -3.11 -9.85 0.44
C ILE A 116 -2.33 -10.51 1.56
N LYS A 117 -1.76 -11.69 1.29
CA LYS A 117 -0.91 -12.43 2.21
C LYS A 117 0.41 -12.76 1.57
N LEU A 118 1.45 -12.74 2.38
CA LEU A 118 2.81 -13.03 1.98
C LEU A 118 3.32 -14.26 2.71
N ASN A 119 3.81 -15.23 1.96
CA ASN A 119 4.50 -16.39 2.46
C ASN A 119 6.00 -16.18 2.28
N GLY A 120 6.77 -16.08 3.38
CA GLY A 120 8.20 -15.86 3.37
C GLY A 120 8.96 -17.02 3.99
N LYS A 121 10.02 -17.47 3.30
CA LYS A 121 10.97 -18.45 3.83
C LYS A 121 12.36 -18.13 3.29
N ASN A 122 13.34 -18.04 4.21
CA ASN A 122 14.75 -17.81 3.86
C ASN A 122 15.02 -16.56 3.01
N GLY A 123 14.24 -15.48 3.23
CA GLY A 123 14.37 -14.23 2.46
C GLY A 123 13.69 -14.24 1.09
N GLU A 124 12.99 -15.31 0.74
CA GLU A 124 12.22 -15.43 -0.50
C GLU A 124 10.74 -15.34 -0.20
N PHE A 125 10.00 -14.58 -1.00
CA PHE A 125 8.60 -14.26 -0.78
C PHE A 125 7.72 -14.77 -1.92
N SER A 126 6.53 -15.24 -1.57
CA SER A 126 5.46 -15.58 -2.52
C SER A 126 4.14 -14.97 -2.04
N LEU A 127 3.32 -14.47 -2.95
CA LEU A 127 1.97 -14.05 -2.65
C LEU A 127 1.02 -15.26 -2.59
N ASP A 128 0.01 -15.19 -1.71
CA ASP A 128 -1.08 -16.16 -1.67
C ASP A 128 -2.03 -15.91 -2.85
N THR A 129 -1.81 -16.64 -3.93
CA THR A 129 -2.52 -16.50 -5.19
C THR A 129 -3.94 -17.03 -5.15
N GLU A 130 -4.21 -18.06 -4.32
CA GLU A 130 -5.57 -18.60 -4.14
C GLU A 130 -6.49 -17.54 -3.54
N MET A 131 -6.03 -16.83 -2.51
CA MET A 131 -6.82 -15.76 -1.88
C MET A 131 -7.06 -14.58 -2.83
N LEU A 132 -6.10 -14.23 -3.68
CA LEU A 132 -6.27 -13.19 -4.69
C LEU A 132 -7.30 -13.63 -5.73
N LYS A 133 -7.21 -14.86 -6.22
CA LYS A 133 -8.15 -15.45 -7.19
C LYS A 133 -9.57 -15.48 -6.62
N ASP A 134 -9.74 -16.02 -5.42
CA ASP A 134 -11.05 -16.08 -4.75
C ASP A 134 -11.67 -14.69 -4.56
N THR A 135 -10.83 -13.69 -4.26
CA THR A 135 -11.32 -12.31 -4.15
C THR A 135 -11.87 -11.80 -5.46
N THR A 136 -11.25 -12.13 -6.58
CA THR A 136 -11.69 -11.67 -7.91
C THR A 136 -12.92 -12.37 -8.43
N THR A 137 -13.34 -13.51 -7.86
CA THR A 137 -14.59 -14.18 -8.21
C THR A 137 -15.84 -13.46 -7.69
N LEU A 138 -15.69 -12.48 -6.80
CA LEU A 138 -16.82 -11.66 -6.34
C LEU A 138 -17.47 -10.94 -7.52
N THR A 139 -18.79 -10.89 -7.50
CA THR A 139 -19.58 -10.20 -8.51
C THR A 139 -20.35 -9.02 -7.93
N ILE A 140 -20.51 -7.98 -8.71
CA ILE A 140 -21.34 -6.81 -8.41
C ILE A 140 -22.37 -6.73 -9.54
N GLY A 141 -23.63 -7.07 -9.21
CA GLY A 141 -24.63 -7.33 -10.25
C GLY A 141 -24.19 -8.50 -11.14
N ASP A 142 -24.13 -8.28 -12.45
CA ASP A 142 -23.73 -9.28 -13.43
C ASP A 142 -22.24 -9.22 -13.80
N LYS A 143 -21.46 -8.33 -13.16
CA LYS A 143 -20.06 -8.07 -13.47
C LYS A 143 -19.12 -8.61 -12.40
N SER A 144 -18.10 -9.37 -12.81
CA SER A 144 -17.04 -9.80 -11.90
C SER A 144 -16.08 -8.66 -11.62
N ILE A 145 -15.61 -8.55 -10.37
CA ILE A 145 -14.55 -7.58 -10.06
C ILE A 145 -13.25 -7.90 -10.81
N TYR A 146 -13.05 -9.16 -11.23
CA TYR A 146 -11.92 -9.55 -12.07
C TYR A 146 -11.85 -8.72 -13.36
N ASP A 147 -13.00 -8.39 -13.96
CA ASP A 147 -13.05 -7.71 -15.27
C ASP A 147 -12.36 -6.34 -15.22
N ASP A 148 -12.49 -5.63 -14.09
CA ASP A 148 -11.92 -4.30 -13.87
C ASP A 148 -10.64 -4.31 -13.06
N THR A 149 -10.17 -5.48 -12.58
CA THR A 149 -8.98 -5.61 -11.78
C THR A 149 -7.72 -5.68 -12.65
N LYS A 150 -6.70 -4.93 -12.28
CA LYS A 150 -5.34 -4.99 -12.82
C LYS A 150 -4.35 -5.25 -11.69
N VAL A 151 -3.19 -5.76 -12.06
CA VAL A 151 -2.06 -6.03 -11.16
C VAL A 151 -0.82 -5.32 -11.67
N GLY A 152 -0.14 -4.61 -10.77
CA GLY A 152 1.19 -4.05 -11.01
C GLY A 152 2.20 -4.70 -10.08
N MET A 153 3.37 -5.08 -10.59
CA MET A 153 4.43 -5.60 -9.74
C MET A 153 5.82 -5.26 -10.27
N LEU A 154 6.77 -5.15 -9.34
CA LEU A 154 8.20 -5.14 -9.68
C LEU A 154 8.66 -6.57 -9.94
N LYS A 155 9.48 -6.75 -10.98
CA LYS A 155 10.04 -8.06 -11.33
C LYS A 155 11.09 -8.52 -10.30
N ASN A 156 11.17 -9.83 -10.14
CA ASN A 156 12.13 -10.52 -9.26
C ASN A 156 11.93 -10.25 -7.75
N ILE A 157 10.75 -9.83 -7.34
CA ILE A 157 10.37 -9.70 -5.93
C ILE A 157 9.72 -10.98 -5.40
N PHE A 158 8.81 -11.57 -6.17
CA PHE A 158 8.05 -12.75 -5.74
C PHE A 158 8.48 -13.99 -6.51
N LYS A 159 8.64 -15.11 -5.81
CA LYS A 159 9.00 -16.39 -6.46
C LYS A 159 7.92 -16.91 -7.41
N ASN A 160 6.68 -16.56 -7.17
CA ASN A 160 5.52 -17.02 -7.93
C ASN A 160 4.96 -15.96 -8.88
N GLU A 161 5.82 -15.12 -9.44
CA GLU A 161 5.42 -14.09 -10.43
C GLU A 161 4.68 -14.70 -11.61
N THR A 162 5.17 -15.80 -12.18
CA THR A 162 4.53 -16.49 -13.30
C THR A 162 3.12 -16.95 -12.96
N GLU A 163 2.89 -17.47 -11.77
CA GLU A 163 1.56 -17.89 -11.32
C GLU A 163 0.61 -16.70 -11.21
N ILE A 164 1.11 -15.54 -10.75
CA ILE A 164 0.32 -14.30 -10.69
C ILE A 164 -0.02 -13.82 -12.11
N GLU A 165 0.95 -13.87 -13.03
CA GLU A 165 0.73 -13.50 -14.43
C GLU A 165 -0.28 -14.43 -15.12
N GLU A 166 -0.28 -15.73 -14.82
CA GLU A 166 -1.25 -16.69 -15.33
C GLU A 166 -2.68 -16.42 -14.82
N ILE A 167 -2.83 -16.13 -13.51
CA ILE A 167 -4.13 -15.83 -12.92
C ILE A 167 -4.74 -14.53 -13.48
N PHE A 168 -3.89 -13.54 -13.71
CA PHE A 168 -4.28 -12.23 -14.23
C PHE A 168 -3.84 -12.02 -15.67
N GLU A 169 -4.03 -13.02 -16.53
CA GLU A 169 -3.62 -13.00 -17.92
C GLU A 169 -4.07 -11.73 -18.66
N GLY A 170 -3.09 -11.02 -19.25
CA GLY A 170 -3.34 -9.76 -19.96
C GLY A 170 -3.69 -8.56 -19.05
N LYS A 171 -3.68 -8.72 -17.74
CA LYS A 171 -4.01 -7.67 -16.75
C LYS A 171 -2.86 -7.34 -15.81
N THR A 172 -1.70 -7.97 -16.00
CA THR A 172 -0.49 -7.74 -15.23
C THR A 172 0.44 -6.79 -15.98
N THR A 173 0.93 -5.77 -15.30
CA THR A 173 1.84 -4.75 -15.84
C THR A 173 3.01 -4.51 -14.90
N ASN A 174 3.98 -3.73 -15.34
CA ASN A 174 4.96 -3.18 -14.42
C ASN A 174 4.26 -2.25 -13.41
N ILE A 175 4.83 -2.12 -12.22
CA ILE A 175 4.27 -1.28 -11.15
C ILE A 175 4.12 0.19 -11.58
N GLU A 176 5.03 0.71 -12.43
CA GLU A 176 4.95 2.08 -12.95
C GLU A 176 3.78 2.29 -13.92
N GLU A 177 3.45 1.28 -14.70
CA GLU A 177 2.35 1.32 -15.67
C GLU A 177 0.98 1.09 -15.02
N PHE A 178 0.97 0.49 -13.82
CA PHE A 178 -0.25 0.26 -13.06
C PHE A 178 -0.87 1.57 -12.59
N PHE A 179 -0.05 2.51 -12.16
CA PHE A 179 -0.45 3.82 -11.66
C PHE A 179 -0.51 4.85 -12.80
#